data_061abf7ee23cefe91b86065e4558cd1f
#
_entry.id   061abf7ee23cefe91b86065e4558cd1f
#
_cell.length_a   1.000
_cell.length_b   1.000
_cell.length_c   1.000
_cell.angle_alpha   90.00
_cell.angle_beta   90.00
_cell.angle_gamma   90.00
#
_symmetry.space_group_name_H-M   'P 1'
#
loop_
_entity.id
_entity.type
_entity.pdbx_description
1 polymer ?
#
loop_
_entity_poly.entity_id
_entity_poly.type
_entity_poly.pdbx_seq_one_letter_code
_entity_poly.pdbx_strand_id
1 'polypeptide(L)'
;KMSVNELFKCVAIASANDASVLIGEGIAGSHQEFVKMMNEKAKQLKLVNTHFKNCTGLHDVEHYTCAKDLATMGAYLIKIGGKKLFSVTSLYDSYIREKNHQKFWLVNTNKLLKQYQGVDGLKTGYTKEAGYCIVTTCKKDNLRLIGVLMNEDKPQTRNEDMKGLLNYGYSK
;
A
#
# COMPACT_ATOMS: atom_id res chain seq x y z
N LYS A 1 24.11 4.08 3.87
CA LYS A 1 23.27 3.21 4.72
C LYS A 1 21.94 3.91 4.97
N MET A 2 20.86 3.15 5.03
CA MET A 2 19.51 3.64 5.33
C MET A 2 18.95 2.86 6.51
N SER A 3 18.13 3.50 7.33
CA SER A 3 17.41 2.84 8.42
C SER A 3 16.19 2.07 7.86
N VAL A 4 15.69 1.08 8.62
CA VAL A 4 14.45 0.35 8.26
C VAL A 4 13.26 1.31 8.11
N ASN A 5 13.19 2.36 8.94
CA ASN A 5 12.15 3.37 8.85
C ASN A 5 12.23 4.19 7.55
N GLU A 6 13.43 4.52 7.07
CA GLU A 6 13.60 5.19 5.78
C GLU A 6 13.22 4.27 4.62
N LEU A 7 13.59 2.99 4.66
CA LEU A 7 13.18 1.99 3.68
C LEU A 7 11.64 1.85 3.67
N PHE A 8 11.01 1.80 4.83
CA PHE A 8 9.55 1.75 4.93
C PHE A 8 8.88 3.00 4.33
N LYS A 9 9.44 4.21 4.56
CA LYS A 9 8.99 5.44 3.89
C LYS A 9 9.12 5.33 2.37
N CYS A 10 10.23 4.81 1.85
CA CYS A 10 10.43 4.60 0.41
C CYS A 10 9.34 3.69 -0.19
N VAL A 11 9.01 2.58 0.47
CA VAL A 11 7.97 1.65 0.02
C VAL A 11 6.58 2.27 0.11
N ALA A 12 6.22 2.81 1.28
CA ALA A 12 4.85 3.26 1.54
C ALA A 12 4.49 4.56 0.78
N ILE A 13 5.45 5.49 0.66
CA ILE A 13 5.24 6.81 0.06
C ILE A 13 5.53 6.78 -1.45
N ALA A 14 6.74 6.35 -1.82
CA ALA A 14 7.20 6.43 -3.21
C ALA A 14 7.05 5.13 -4.00
N SER A 15 6.62 4.04 -3.36
CA SER A 15 6.48 2.71 -4.01
C SER A 15 7.79 2.17 -4.58
N ALA A 16 8.91 2.35 -3.86
CA ALA A 16 10.25 1.96 -4.30
C ALA A 16 10.41 0.44 -4.27
N ASN A 17 10.65 -0.16 -5.44
CA ASN A 17 10.79 -1.61 -5.61
C ASN A 17 12.06 -2.14 -4.95
N ASP A 18 13.18 -1.45 -5.10
CA ASP A 18 14.47 -1.77 -4.50
C ASP A 18 14.39 -1.80 -2.96
N ALA A 19 13.69 -0.82 -2.37
CA ALA A 19 13.46 -0.79 -0.92
C ALA A 19 12.58 -1.98 -0.47
N SER A 20 11.58 -2.40 -1.26
CA SER A 20 10.75 -3.57 -0.95
C SER A 20 11.58 -4.85 -0.95
N VAL A 21 12.44 -5.04 -1.95
CA VAL A 21 13.36 -6.20 -2.02
C VAL A 21 14.31 -6.19 -0.83
N LEU A 22 14.91 -5.04 -0.53
CA LEU A 22 15.89 -4.92 0.56
C LEU A 22 15.26 -5.23 1.94
N ILE A 23 14.01 -4.80 2.18
CA ILE A 23 13.27 -5.14 3.39
C ILE A 23 13.00 -6.65 3.43
N GLY A 24 12.55 -7.23 2.31
CA GLY A 24 12.25 -8.66 2.22
C GLY A 24 13.48 -9.52 2.49
N GLU A 25 14.60 -9.20 1.87
CA GLU A 25 15.88 -9.90 2.09
C GLU A 25 16.38 -9.73 3.53
N GLY A 26 16.23 -8.52 4.09
CA GLY A 26 16.61 -8.27 5.48
C GLY A 26 15.79 -9.06 6.50
N ILE A 27 14.54 -9.40 6.19
CA ILE A 27 13.63 -10.18 7.05
C ILE A 27 13.85 -11.69 6.87
N ALA A 28 13.95 -12.15 5.63
CA ALA A 28 13.88 -13.59 5.29
C ALA A 28 15.20 -14.17 4.78
N GLY A 29 16.24 -13.36 4.62
CA GLY A 29 17.54 -13.77 4.09
C GLY A 29 17.60 -13.81 2.56
N SER A 30 16.47 -13.92 1.86
CA SER A 30 16.38 -13.82 0.40
C SER A 30 15.00 -13.36 -0.05
N HIS A 31 14.92 -12.82 -1.27
CA HIS A 31 13.65 -12.46 -1.89
C HIS A 31 12.69 -13.65 -2.00
N GLN A 32 13.20 -14.84 -2.36
CA GLN A 32 12.40 -16.05 -2.51
C GLN A 32 11.79 -16.49 -1.17
N GLU A 33 12.57 -16.52 -0.11
CA GLU A 33 12.06 -16.85 1.23
C GLU A 33 11.05 -15.82 1.72
N PHE A 34 11.24 -14.53 1.40
CA PHE A 34 10.24 -13.49 1.73
C PHE A 34 8.93 -13.71 0.99
N VAL A 35 8.96 -14.07 -0.30
CA VAL A 35 7.75 -14.39 -1.08
C VAL A 35 7.03 -15.62 -0.50
N LYS A 36 7.75 -16.64 -0.04
CA LYS A 36 7.13 -17.75 0.69
C LYS A 36 6.39 -17.27 1.94
N MET A 37 7.05 -16.43 2.75
CA MET A 37 6.40 -15.83 3.93
C MET A 37 5.14 -15.01 3.58
N MET A 38 5.17 -14.27 2.45
CA MET A 38 3.99 -13.55 1.96
C MET A 38 2.83 -14.51 1.64
N ASN A 39 3.09 -15.61 0.93
CA ASN A 39 2.10 -16.61 0.58
C ASN A 39 1.58 -17.39 1.81
N GLU A 40 2.44 -17.69 2.77
CA GLU A 40 2.02 -18.26 4.06
C GLU A 40 1.10 -17.31 4.82
N LYS A 41 1.41 -16.02 4.84
CA LYS A 41 0.56 -14.99 5.43
C LYS A 41 -0.79 -14.90 4.71
N ALA A 42 -0.81 -14.96 3.39
CA ALA A 42 -2.03 -15.01 2.59
C ALA A 42 -2.93 -16.20 3.01
N LYS A 43 -2.35 -17.40 3.16
CA LYS A 43 -3.06 -18.59 3.65
C LYS A 43 -3.61 -18.39 5.07
N GLN A 44 -2.80 -17.85 6.00
CA GLN A 44 -3.22 -17.57 7.39
C GLN A 44 -4.40 -16.58 7.43
N LEU A 45 -4.43 -15.60 6.53
CA LEU A 45 -5.52 -14.64 6.39
C LEU A 45 -6.69 -15.15 5.55
N LYS A 46 -6.61 -16.39 5.05
CA LYS A 46 -7.62 -17.04 4.18
C LYS A 46 -7.90 -16.24 2.89
N LEU A 47 -6.85 -15.68 2.30
CA LEU A 47 -6.92 -14.96 1.03
C LEU A 47 -6.90 -15.97 -0.12
N VAL A 48 -8.07 -16.50 -0.45
CA VAL A 48 -8.20 -17.63 -1.38
C VAL A 48 -7.97 -17.28 -2.86
N ASN A 49 -8.01 -15.98 -3.18
CA ASN A 49 -7.78 -15.47 -4.53
C ASN A 49 -6.50 -14.61 -4.60
N THR A 50 -5.49 -14.94 -3.79
CA THR A 50 -4.23 -14.18 -3.73
C THR A 50 -3.04 -15.12 -3.79
N HIS A 51 -2.11 -14.79 -4.69
CA HIS A 51 -0.81 -15.44 -4.78
C HIS A 51 0.27 -14.42 -5.14
N PHE A 52 1.41 -14.50 -4.47
CA PHE A 52 2.54 -13.61 -4.66
C PHE A 52 3.71 -14.33 -5.35
N LYS A 53 4.29 -13.69 -6.37
CA LYS A 53 5.54 -14.11 -7.05
C LYS A 53 6.72 -13.21 -6.72
N ASN A 54 6.43 -12.00 -6.25
CA ASN A 54 7.44 -11.02 -5.84
C ASN A 54 6.87 -10.09 -4.77
N CYS A 55 7.74 -9.31 -4.13
CA CYS A 55 7.36 -8.33 -3.12
C CYS A 55 7.19 -6.91 -3.67
N THR A 56 7.34 -6.72 -4.97
CA THR A 56 7.31 -5.40 -5.61
C THR A 56 5.97 -5.08 -6.27
N GLY A 57 5.20 -6.12 -6.63
CA GLY A 57 3.97 -5.98 -7.40
C GLY A 57 4.20 -5.87 -8.92
N LEU A 58 5.41 -6.13 -9.39
CA LEU A 58 5.67 -6.27 -10.83
C LEU A 58 4.89 -7.45 -11.39
N HIS A 59 4.42 -7.28 -12.64
CA HIS A 59 3.59 -8.28 -13.29
C HIS A 59 4.26 -9.66 -13.40
N ASP A 60 3.49 -10.67 -13.08
CA ASP A 60 3.74 -12.07 -13.33
C ASP A 60 2.37 -12.76 -13.45
N VAL A 61 2.22 -13.71 -14.36
CA VAL A 61 0.93 -14.41 -14.62
C VAL A 61 0.39 -15.14 -13.39
N GLU A 62 1.26 -15.53 -12.47
CA GLU A 62 0.89 -16.15 -11.21
C GLU A 62 0.87 -15.18 -10.02
N HIS A 63 1.01 -13.84 -10.27
CA HIS A 63 0.91 -12.80 -9.25
C HIS A 63 -0.46 -12.14 -9.32
N TYR A 64 -1.39 -12.58 -8.51
CA TYR A 64 -2.78 -12.12 -8.57
C TYR A 64 -3.40 -11.92 -7.20
N THR A 65 -4.45 -11.14 -7.17
CA THR A 65 -5.29 -10.88 -6.00
C THR A 65 -6.68 -10.45 -6.44
N CYS A 66 -7.58 -10.17 -5.48
CA CYS A 66 -8.88 -9.57 -5.71
C CYS A 66 -9.19 -8.47 -4.68
N ALA A 67 -10.19 -7.63 -4.97
CA ALA A 67 -10.56 -6.51 -4.10
C ALA A 67 -10.92 -6.95 -2.68
N LYS A 68 -11.63 -8.07 -2.51
CA LYS A 68 -11.98 -8.63 -1.20
C LYS A 68 -10.74 -9.01 -0.38
N ASP A 69 -9.78 -9.68 -1.01
CA ASP A 69 -8.55 -10.12 -0.35
C ASP A 69 -7.67 -8.91 0.02
N LEU A 70 -7.58 -7.90 -0.86
CA LEU A 70 -6.89 -6.64 -0.59
C LEU A 70 -7.53 -5.88 0.59
N ALA A 71 -8.86 -5.84 0.67
CA ALA A 71 -9.56 -5.23 1.82
C ALA A 71 -9.24 -5.97 3.12
N THR A 72 -9.22 -7.31 3.09
CA THR A 72 -8.85 -8.16 4.24
C THR A 72 -7.40 -7.92 4.67
N MET A 73 -6.46 -7.86 3.71
CA MET A 73 -5.07 -7.49 3.99
C MET A 73 -4.95 -6.09 4.61
N GLY A 74 -5.66 -5.12 4.03
CA GLY A 74 -5.70 -3.75 4.54
C GLY A 74 -6.19 -3.69 5.98
N ALA A 75 -7.28 -4.39 6.30
CA ALA A 75 -7.82 -4.47 7.66
C ALA A 75 -6.82 -5.10 8.64
N TYR A 76 -6.17 -6.19 8.24
CA TYR A 76 -5.13 -6.84 9.04
C TYR A 76 -3.93 -5.91 9.26
N LEU A 77 -3.45 -5.27 8.21
CA LEU A 77 -2.34 -4.32 8.28
C LEU A 77 -2.64 -3.15 9.23
N ILE A 78 -3.85 -2.60 9.17
CA ILE A 78 -4.31 -1.53 10.08
C ILE A 78 -4.32 -2.04 11.53
N LYS A 79 -4.82 -3.25 11.76
CA LYS A 79 -4.90 -3.86 13.10
C LYS A 79 -3.51 -4.01 13.73
N ILE A 80 -2.52 -4.52 12.99
CA ILE A 80 -1.17 -4.77 13.54
C ILE A 80 -0.28 -3.53 13.53
N GLY A 81 -0.44 -2.65 12.53
CA GLY A 81 0.42 -1.48 12.33
C GLY A 81 0.03 -0.28 13.20
N GLY A 82 -1.25 -0.12 13.46
CA GLY A 82 -1.79 0.93 14.34
C GLY A 82 -1.21 2.32 14.03
N LYS A 83 -0.84 3.06 15.07
CA LYS A 83 -0.27 4.41 14.93
C LYS A 83 1.02 4.46 14.11
N LYS A 84 1.86 3.41 14.18
CA LYS A 84 3.13 3.34 13.42
C LYS A 84 2.88 3.27 11.91
N LEU A 85 1.86 2.54 11.46
CA LEU A 85 1.48 2.51 10.06
C LEU A 85 1.06 3.90 9.58
N PHE A 86 0.12 4.52 10.28
CA PHE A 86 -0.43 5.82 9.88
C PHE A 86 0.60 6.95 9.97
N SER A 87 1.59 6.88 10.85
CA SER A 87 2.66 7.88 10.90
C SER A 87 3.49 7.95 9.62
N VAL A 88 3.35 6.96 8.72
CA VAL A 88 4.02 6.95 7.42
C VAL A 88 3.01 7.03 6.28
N THR A 89 1.94 6.21 6.29
CA THR A 89 1.00 6.16 5.15
C THR A 89 0.17 7.43 4.97
N SER A 90 -0.04 8.21 6.03
CA SER A 90 -0.75 9.49 5.97
C SER A 90 0.11 10.66 5.46
N LEU A 91 1.42 10.48 5.33
CA LEU A 91 2.31 11.52 4.84
C LEU A 91 2.11 11.72 3.33
N TYR A 92 1.76 12.93 2.93
CA TYR A 92 1.73 13.29 1.51
C TYR A 92 3.12 13.37 0.90
N ASP A 93 4.08 13.85 1.67
CA ASP A 93 5.49 13.83 1.32
C ASP A 93 6.37 13.64 2.58
N SER A 94 7.61 13.30 2.37
CA SER A 94 8.59 13.16 3.44
C SER A 94 10.00 13.23 2.86
N TYR A 95 10.97 13.38 3.76
CA TYR A 95 12.38 13.29 3.41
C TYR A 95 13.02 12.05 4.02
N ILE A 96 14.05 11.55 3.34
CA ILE A 96 14.98 10.53 3.81
C ILE A 96 16.40 11.07 3.73
N ARG A 97 17.37 10.43 4.40
CA ARG A 97 18.78 10.83 4.45
C ARG A 97 18.99 12.27 4.93
N GLU A 98 18.14 12.74 5.82
CA GLU A 98 18.18 14.14 6.30
C GLU A 98 19.48 14.51 7.02
N LYS A 99 20.13 13.52 7.67
CA LYS A 99 21.39 13.70 8.39
C LYS A 99 22.64 13.68 7.52
N ASN A 100 22.50 13.26 6.28
CA ASN A 100 23.59 13.14 5.32
C ASN A 100 23.32 14.14 4.21
N HIS A 101 24.17 15.02 3.84
CA HIS A 101 24.02 16.04 2.75
C HIS A 101 23.41 15.52 1.42
N GLN A 102 22.76 14.36 1.43
CA GLN A 102 22.06 13.65 0.34
C GLN A 102 20.55 13.53 0.62
N LYS A 103 19.96 14.56 1.23
CA LYS A 103 18.53 14.63 1.50
C LYS A 103 17.75 14.34 0.22
N PHE A 104 16.79 13.40 0.29
CA PHE A 104 15.97 13.02 -0.85
C PHE A 104 14.48 13.16 -0.48
N TRP A 105 13.73 13.83 -1.35
CA TRP A 105 12.31 14.11 -1.18
C TRP A 105 11.47 12.99 -1.78
N LEU A 106 10.53 12.44 -1.00
CA LEU A 106 9.56 11.45 -1.39
C LEU A 106 8.18 12.11 -1.49
N VAL A 107 7.44 11.83 -2.55
CA VAL A 107 6.06 12.30 -2.72
C VAL A 107 5.13 11.08 -2.82
N ASN A 108 4.05 11.09 -2.02
CA ASN A 108 3.12 9.97 -1.97
C ASN A 108 2.36 9.82 -3.30
N THR A 109 2.33 8.58 -3.77
CA THR A 109 1.57 8.19 -4.95
C THR A 109 0.05 8.27 -4.73
N ASN A 110 -0.40 8.20 -3.46
CA ASN A 110 -1.80 8.38 -3.08
C ASN A 110 -2.18 9.86 -2.96
N LYS A 111 -2.71 10.44 -4.03
CA LYS A 111 -3.12 11.85 -4.05
C LYS A 111 -4.39 12.13 -3.24
N LEU A 112 -5.18 11.10 -2.88
CA LEU A 112 -6.36 11.25 -2.03
C LEU A 112 -6.05 11.79 -0.63
N LEU A 113 -4.80 11.62 -0.16
CA LEU A 113 -4.34 12.22 1.10
C LEU A 113 -4.57 13.75 1.18
N LYS A 114 -4.54 14.44 0.04
CA LYS A 114 -4.86 15.89 -0.06
C LYS A 114 -6.23 16.18 -0.64
N GLN A 115 -6.89 15.19 -1.25
CA GLN A 115 -8.12 15.40 -2.01
C GLN A 115 -9.39 14.94 -1.28
N TYR A 116 -9.24 14.18 -0.18
CA TYR A 116 -10.39 13.68 0.57
C TYR A 116 -10.08 13.66 2.08
N GLN A 117 -10.86 14.44 2.84
CA GLN A 117 -10.68 14.57 4.29
C GLN A 117 -10.87 13.22 4.99
N GLY A 118 -9.93 12.87 5.88
CA GLY A 118 -9.93 11.64 6.65
C GLY A 118 -9.16 10.49 6.02
N VAL A 119 -8.71 10.60 4.76
CA VAL A 119 -7.82 9.61 4.14
C VAL A 119 -6.44 9.64 4.81
N ASP A 120 -5.96 8.47 5.27
CA ASP A 120 -4.70 8.31 5.99
C ASP A 120 -3.86 7.11 5.49
N GLY A 121 -4.20 6.56 4.33
CA GLY A 121 -3.48 5.46 3.66
C GLY A 121 -4.32 4.83 2.57
N LEU A 122 -3.97 3.65 2.07
CA LEU A 122 -2.80 2.82 2.35
C LEU A 122 -1.80 2.87 1.18
N LYS A 123 -2.21 2.28 0.01
CA LYS A 123 -1.27 2.07 -1.10
C LYS A 123 -1.94 2.11 -2.46
N THR A 124 -1.26 2.70 -3.43
CA THR A 124 -1.59 2.64 -4.86
C THR A 124 -0.73 1.60 -5.56
N GLY A 125 -1.19 1.09 -6.69
CA GLY A 125 -0.43 0.24 -7.58
C GLY A 125 -0.77 0.52 -9.04
N TYR A 126 0.17 0.21 -9.92
CA TYR A 126 -0.04 0.24 -11.36
C TYR A 126 0.91 -0.74 -12.06
N THR A 127 0.36 -1.55 -12.91
CA THR A 127 1.05 -2.19 -14.03
C THR A 127 0.16 -2.07 -15.26
N LYS A 128 0.72 -2.30 -16.45
CA LYS A 128 -0.07 -2.26 -17.68
C LYS A 128 -1.24 -3.26 -17.64
N GLU A 129 -1.02 -4.41 -17.03
CA GLU A 129 -1.99 -5.52 -16.95
C GLU A 129 -3.03 -5.30 -15.86
N ALA A 130 -2.64 -4.71 -14.73
CA ALA A 130 -3.54 -4.51 -13.59
C ALA A 130 -4.33 -3.20 -13.66
N GLY A 131 -3.95 -2.25 -14.53
CA GLY A 131 -4.49 -0.90 -14.50
C GLY A 131 -4.11 -0.12 -13.23
N TYR A 132 -4.77 0.99 -13.00
CA TYR A 132 -4.57 1.80 -11.81
C TYR A 132 -5.39 1.25 -10.63
N CYS A 133 -4.69 0.82 -9.59
CA CYS A 133 -5.28 0.21 -8.40
C CYS A 133 -5.03 1.09 -7.16
N ILE A 134 -5.90 0.95 -6.15
CA ILE A 134 -5.72 1.58 -4.85
C ILE A 134 -6.43 0.80 -3.74
N VAL A 135 -5.76 0.67 -2.61
CA VAL A 135 -6.38 0.38 -1.32
C VAL A 135 -6.31 1.66 -0.50
N THR A 136 -7.46 2.20 -0.15
CA THR A 136 -7.58 3.44 0.64
C THR A 136 -8.19 3.15 2.00
N THR A 137 -7.69 3.79 3.04
CA THR A 137 -8.35 3.86 4.35
C THR A 137 -8.69 5.30 4.66
N CYS A 138 -9.87 5.49 5.21
CA CYS A 138 -10.40 6.78 5.57
C CYS A 138 -11.10 6.69 6.93
N LYS A 139 -10.79 7.62 7.83
CA LYS A 139 -11.45 7.70 9.14
C LYS A 139 -12.16 9.05 9.27
N LYS A 140 -13.48 9.00 9.50
CA LYS A 140 -14.28 10.14 9.91
C LYS A 140 -14.96 9.80 11.23
N ASP A 141 -14.83 10.65 12.21
CA ASP A 141 -15.33 10.43 13.56
C ASP A 141 -14.87 9.05 14.12
N ASN A 142 -15.80 8.19 14.47
CA ASN A 142 -15.53 6.86 14.99
C ASN A 142 -15.58 5.75 13.94
N LEU A 143 -15.94 6.08 12.68
CA LEU A 143 -16.04 5.10 11.60
C LEU A 143 -14.79 5.13 10.72
N ARG A 144 -14.18 3.95 10.52
CA ARG A 144 -13.11 3.74 9.54
C ARG A 144 -13.60 2.87 8.41
N LEU A 145 -13.43 3.35 7.20
CA LEU A 145 -13.69 2.58 5.99
C LEU A 145 -12.39 2.16 5.31
N ILE A 146 -12.46 1.05 4.58
CA ILE A 146 -11.44 0.60 3.65
C ILE A 146 -12.10 0.49 2.29
N GLY A 147 -11.61 1.24 1.32
CA GLY A 147 -12.03 1.16 -0.07
C GLY A 147 -10.96 0.49 -0.92
N VAL A 148 -11.38 -0.33 -1.88
CA VAL A 148 -10.48 -0.98 -2.85
C VAL A 148 -11.05 -0.76 -4.25
N LEU A 149 -10.23 -0.20 -5.14
CA LEU A 149 -10.50 -0.15 -6.58
C LEU A 149 -9.34 -0.80 -7.32
N MET A 150 -9.68 -1.50 -8.38
CA MET A 150 -8.74 -2.23 -9.24
C MET A 150 -9.11 -2.00 -10.70
N ASN A 151 -8.08 -2.03 -11.56
CA ASN A 151 -8.22 -1.99 -13.00
C ASN A 151 -8.87 -0.72 -13.56
N GLU A 152 -8.55 0.42 -12.99
CA GLU A 152 -8.97 1.71 -13.55
C GLU A 152 -8.05 2.14 -14.71
N ASP A 153 -8.61 2.82 -15.70
CA ASP A 153 -7.90 3.26 -16.89
C ASP A 153 -6.94 4.43 -16.63
N LYS A 154 -7.29 5.27 -15.63
CA LYS A 154 -6.55 6.52 -15.33
C LYS A 154 -6.49 6.75 -13.81
N PRO A 155 -5.41 7.35 -13.31
CA PRO A 155 -5.29 7.68 -11.89
C PRO A 155 -6.33 8.70 -11.43
N GLN A 156 -6.81 9.58 -12.32
CA GLN A 156 -7.86 10.54 -12.03
C GLN A 156 -9.21 9.84 -11.80
N THR A 157 -9.64 8.97 -12.72
CA THR A 157 -10.86 8.16 -12.62
C THR A 157 -10.85 7.34 -11.34
N ARG A 158 -9.76 6.61 -11.09
CA ARG A 158 -9.56 5.86 -9.83
C ARG A 158 -9.79 6.72 -8.58
N ASN A 159 -9.27 7.95 -8.58
CA ASN A 159 -9.43 8.82 -7.41
C ASN A 159 -10.87 9.34 -7.28
N GLU A 160 -11.54 9.71 -8.37
CA GLU A 160 -12.94 10.16 -8.33
C GLU A 160 -13.87 9.03 -7.91
N ASP A 161 -13.70 7.84 -8.46
CA ASP A 161 -14.51 6.66 -8.10
C ASP A 161 -14.29 6.25 -6.64
N MET A 162 -13.05 6.35 -6.14
CA MET A 162 -12.79 6.12 -4.72
C MET A 162 -13.47 7.15 -3.83
N LYS A 163 -13.53 8.42 -4.21
CA LYS A 163 -14.30 9.44 -3.46
C LYS A 163 -15.79 9.09 -3.45
N GLY A 164 -16.35 8.68 -4.58
CA GLY A 164 -17.73 8.22 -4.70
C GLY A 164 -18.01 7.02 -3.77
N LEU A 165 -17.13 6.03 -3.79
CA LEU A 165 -17.23 4.84 -2.95
C LEU A 165 -17.17 5.17 -1.45
N LEU A 166 -16.25 6.05 -1.04
CA LEU A 166 -16.15 6.51 0.34
C LEU A 166 -17.39 7.31 0.77
N ASN A 167 -17.90 8.21 -0.09
CA ASN A 167 -19.13 8.95 0.18
C ASN A 167 -20.32 8.01 0.38
N TYR A 168 -20.45 7.01 -0.50
CA TYR A 168 -21.47 5.97 -0.34
C TYR A 168 -21.33 5.22 1.00
N GLY A 169 -20.13 4.80 1.35
CA GLY A 169 -19.88 4.09 2.61
C GLY A 169 -20.22 4.91 3.86
N TYR A 170 -19.97 6.23 3.84
CA TYR A 170 -20.31 7.12 4.97
C TYR A 170 -21.80 7.56 4.98
N SER A 171 -22.55 7.31 3.92
CA SER A 171 -24.00 7.61 3.87
C SER A 171 -24.87 6.48 4.44
N LYS A 172 -24.28 5.33 4.79
CA LYS A 172 -24.96 4.14 5.34
C LYS A 172 -24.82 4.02 6.82
#